data_ec00b455ea81ef6b80d175cb88937fa9
#
_entry.id   ec00b455ea81ef6b80d175cb88937fa9
#
_cell.length_a   1.000
_cell.length_b   1.000
_cell.length_c   1.000
_cell.angle_alpha   90.00
_cell.angle_beta   90.00
_cell.angle_gamma   90.00
#
_symmetry.space_group_name_H-M   'P 1'
#
loop_
_entity.id
_entity.type
_entity.pdbx_description
1 polymer ?
#
loop_
_entity_poly.entity_id
_entity_poly.type
_entity_poly.pdbx_seq_one_letter_code
_entity_poly.pdbx_strand_id
1 'polypeptide(L)'
;MVDVIKQRLDSLREVMKREKLAAFIFPSTDAHQSEYVAPHWQGREWISGFNGSAGIAVVTLTKAALWTDSRYFLAAEQQLKGTEYQLMKQRVEGTPTIAQWLGEQLAEVDSPEVGLDGMVNSYHETQALVAELRQKGGITVRTNFDPLDIIWKDRPSIPDFPVEIQPLEYAGETLQSKLSRIRKALRVLHADGMLVSTLDDIAWTLNLRGTDVHCVPVFVSYLLISSNKVSLFVDERKLTPQVTAYLAENGVSLYKYNKVEDELRTYSEYNILLDGDETSYRLWKAVKCQEIVSSASPIPVMKAVKNETEVKGLRRAMLRDGIAMVKFLRWLKPAVEMGGQTEMSVDRKLTSLRSEQPLFRDISFDTIAGYQEHGAIVHYEATPQTDAQLRPEGMILIDSGAQYQDGTTDITRTIALGPVSEKMKRIYTLVLKAHIQIELVKFPDGASGTQLDAVGRRCLWREGLNYLHGTGHGVGSYLSVHEGPHQIRMEWKPTPLRAGMTITDEPGIYLAGEFGVRIENTLLVTNYVQTGFGKFLQMEPLTLCPIDTAPIEMELMTLEEKKWLNDYHRMVFEKLSPWLEEDDKNWLKEATKPLK
;
A
#
# COMPACT_ATOMS: atom_id res chain seq x y z
N MET A 1 -23.08 0.84 16.23
CA MET A 1 -22.28 -0.03 15.33
C MET A 1 -22.67 -1.50 15.50
N VAL A 2 -22.57 -2.11 16.68
CA VAL A 2 -22.84 -3.54 16.92
C VAL A 2 -24.21 -3.99 16.40
N ASP A 3 -25.30 -3.26 16.71
CA ASP A 3 -26.65 -3.62 16.25
C ASP A 3 -26.79 -3.55 14.72
N VAL A 4 -26.10 -2.62 14.06
CA VAL A 4 -26.11 -2.49 12.60
C VAL A 4 -25.39 -3.69 11.97
N ILE A 5 -24.24 -4.10 12.50
CA ILE A 5 -23.52 -5.28 12.01
C ILE A 5 -24.38 -6.54 12.18
N LYS A 6 -25.05 -6.68 13.32
CA LYS A 6 -25.99 -7.79 13.54
C LYS A 6 -27.11 -7.83 12.49
N GLN A 7 -27.75 -6.70 12.21
CA GLN A 7 -28.81 -6.61 11.19
C GLN A 7 -28.30 -6.99 9.80
N ARG A 8 -27.07 -6.56 9.44
CA ARG A 8 -26.44 -6.90 8.17
C ARG A 8 -26.15 -8.40 8.07
N LEU A 9 -25.63 -9.02 9.15
CA LEU A 9 -25.41 -10.47 9.22
C LEU A 9 -26.72 -11.25 9.10
N ASP A 10 -27.78 -10.82 9.81
CA ASP A 10 -29.10 -11.46 9.73
C ASP A 10 -29.65 -11.39 8.29
N SER A 11 -29.56 -10.23 7.64
CA SER A 11 -29.98 -10.05 6.25
C SER A 11 -29.17 -10.93 5.27
N LEU A 12 -27.86 -11.04 5.47
CA LEU A 12 -27.00 -11.92 4.68
C LEU A 12 -27.40 -13.38 4.84
N ARG A 13 -27.61 -13.85 6.08
CA ARG A 13 -28.02 -15.23 6.38
C ARG A 13 -29.35 -15.59 5.75
N GLU A 14 -30.31 -14.68 5.69
CA GLU A 14 -31.59 -14.92 4.98
C GLU A 14 -31.37 -15.12 3.46
N VAL A 15 -30.49 -14.31 2.86
CA VAL A 15 -30.10 -14.50 1.45
C VAL A 15 -29.38 -15.83 1.27
N MET A 16 -28.43 -16.17 2.14
CA MET A 16 -27.67 -17.42 2.08
C MET A 16 -28.60 -18.64 2.19
N LYS A 17 -29.58 -18.64 3.10
CA LYS A 17 -30.59 -19.70 3.21
C LYS A 17 -31.39 -19.87 1.92
N ARG A 18 -31.86 -18.78 1.33
CA ARG A 18 -32.63 -18.79 0.08
C ARG A 18 -31.79 -19.36 -1.08
N GLU A 19 -30.53 -18.97 -1.13
CA GLU A 19 -29.56 -19.39 -2.16
C GLU A 19 -28.92 -20.75 -1.85
N LYS A 20 -29.23 -21.38 -0.71
CA LYS A 20 -28.65 -22.64 -0.24
C LYS A 20 -27.12 -22.59 -0.05
N LEU A 21 -26.61 -21.45 0.37
CA LEU A 21 -25.21 -21.26 0.72
C LEU A 21 -24.99 -21.52 2.21
N ALA A 22 -23.99 -22.31 2.54
CA ALA A 22 -23.60 -22.59 3.93
C ALA A 22 -22.72 -21.49 4.53
N ALA A 23 -21.94 -20.79 3.70
CA ALA A 23 -21.10 -19.67 4.08
C ALA A 23 -20.91 -18.69 2.91
N PHE A 24 -20.42 -17.47 3.23
CA PHE A 24 -19.98 -16.48 2.24
C PHE A 24 -18.68 -15.80 2.67
N ILE A 25 -17.79 -15.54 1.70
CA ILE A 25 -16.46 -14.98 1.90
C ILE A 25 -16.37 -13.59 1.25
N PHE A 26 -15.96 -12.57 2.03
CA PHE A 26 -15.80 -11.20 1.60
C PHE A 26 -14.32 -10.79 1.72
N PRO A 27 -13.57 -10.61 0.60
CA PRO A 27 -12.21 -10.09 0.63
C PRO A 27 -12.20 -8.57 0.87
N SER A 28 -11.01 -8.00 1.07
CA SER A 28 -10.81 -6.54 1.08
C SER A 28 -10.51 -5.96 -0.30
N THR A 29 -10.36 -6.79 -1.32
CA THR A 29 -10.04 -6.40 -2.68
C THR A 29 -11.27 -5.98 -3.49
N ASP A 30 -11.02 -5.32 -4.63
CA ASP A 30 -12.01 -4.97 -5.63
C ASP A 30 -11.84 -5.83 -6.91
N ALA A 31 -12.55 -5.46 -7.97
CA ALA A 31 -12.46 -6.13 -9.27
C ALA A 31 -11.08 -5.96 -9.97
N HIS A 32 -10.20 -5.15 -9.41
CA HIS A 32 -8.87 -4.78 -9.92
C HIS A 32 -7.74 -5.25 -9.01
N GLN A 33 -8.05 -5.98 -7.94
CA GLN A 33 -7.13 -6.45 -6.90
C GLN A 33 -6.39 -5.30 -6.20
N SER A 34 -7.04 -4.15 -6.05
CA SER A 34 -6.51 -2.97 -5.38
C SER A 34 -6.35 -3.21 -3.87
N GLU A 35 -5.32 -2.62 -3.25
CA GLU A 35 -5.17 -2.57 -1.78
C GLU A 35 -6.16 -1.57 -1.17
N TYR A 36 -6.19 -0.36 -1.70
CA TYR A 36 -7.20 0.65 -1.36
C TYR A 36 -8.32 0.57 -2.40
N VAL A 37 -9.54 0.40 -1.92
CA VAL A 37 -10.70 0.17 -2.79
C VAL A 37 -11.66 1.34 -2.79
N ALA A 38 -12.28 1.61 -3.92
CA ALA A 38 -13.35 2.61 -3.98
C ALA A 38 -14.55 2.18 -3.11
N PRO A 39 -15.37 3.12 -2.61
CA PRO A 39 -16.47 2.84 -1.68
C PRO A 39 -17.46 1.77 -2.16
N HIS A 40 -17.63 1.62 -3.47
CA HIS A 40 -18.47 0.56 -4.06
C HIS A 40 -18.04 -0.86 -3.64
N TRP A 41 -16.75 -1.09 -3.45
CA TRP A 41 -16.17 -2.41 -3.14
C TRP A 41 -15.80 -2.59 -1.66
N GLN A 42 -16.15 -1.68 -0.77
CA GLN A 42 -15.92 -1.80 0.68
C GLN A 42 -16.86 -2.82 1.36
N GLY A 43 -17.18 -3.92 0.68
CA GLY A 43 -18.13 -4.93 1.15
C GLY A 43 -17.70 -5.63 2.43
N ARG A 44 -16.40 -5.94 2.59
CA ARG A 44 -15.86 -6.53 3.82
C ARG A 44 -16.01 -5.58 5.00
N GLU A 45 -15.70 -4.31 4.82
CA GLU A 45 -15.91 -3.28 5.84
C GLU A 45 -17.40 -3.11 6.17
N TRP A 46 -18.25 -3.01 5.16
CA TRP A 46 -19.69 -2.89 5.36
C TRP A 46 -20.27 -4.02 6.18
N ILE A 47 -19.90 -5.30 5.89
CA ILE A 47 -20.48 -6.46 6.58
C ILE A 47 -19.87 -6.70 7.97
N SER A 48 -18.62 -6.28 8.23
CA SER A 48 -17.91 -6.55 9.48
C SER A 48 -17.75 -5.36 10.42
N GLY A 49 -17.76 -4.13 9.88
CA GLY A 49 -17.41 -2.91 10.60
C GLY A 49 -15.91 -2.71 10.81
N PHE A 50 -15.06 -3.58 10.24
CA PHE A 50 -13.61 -3.45 10.28
C PHE A 50 -13.12 -2.68 9.05
N ASN A 51 -12.42 -1.56 9.22
CA ASN A 51 -11.99 -0.65 8.15
C ASN A 51 -10.53 -0.82 7.67
N GLY A 52 -9.71 -1.65 8.33
CA GLY A 52 -8.32 -1.85 7.90
C GLY A 52 -8.21 -2.30 6.42
N SER A 53 -7.16 -1.93 5.70
CA SER A 53 -7.02 -2.22 4.26
C SER A 53 -6.88 -3.71 3.92
N ALA A 54 -6.47 -4.54 4.87
CA ALA A 54 -6.25 -5.97 4.66
C ALA A 54 -7.09 -6.84 5.60
N GLY A 55 -7.87 -7.76 5.05
CA GLY A 55 -8.66 -8.72 5.82
C GLY A 55 -9.69 -9.46 4.99
N ILE A 56 -10.14 -10.59 5.51
CA ILE A 56 -11.18 -11.42 4.87
C ILE A 56 -12.24 -11.73 5.92
N ALA A 57 -13.48 -11.36 5.66
CA ALA A 57 -14.62 -11.73 6.49
C ALA A 57 -15.28 -12.99 5.95
N VAL A 58 -15.56 -13.95 6.83
CA VAL A 58 -16.25 -15.19 6.50
C VAL A 58 -17.47 -15.34 7.40
N VAL A 59 -18.62 -15.52 6.81
CA VAL A 59 -19.90 -15.64 7.53
C VAL A 59 -20.54 -16.99 7.20
N THR A 60 -20.88 -17.76 8.24
CA THR A 60 -21.73 -18.95 8.14
C THR A 60 -23.15 -18.63 8.59
N LEU A 61 -24.06 -19.58 8.51
CA LEU A 61 -25.43 -19.39 9.01
C LEU A 61 -25.51 -19.10 10.53
N THR A 62 -24.44 -19.41 11.27
CA THR A 62 -24.44 -19.31 12.75
C THR A 62 -23.26 -18.54 13.34
N LYS A 63 -22.16 -18.35 12.59
CA LYS A 63 -20.93 -17.72 13.08
C LYS A 63 -20.37 -16.74 12.07
N ALA A 64 -19.46 -15.87 12.53
CA ALA A 64 -18.70 -14.97 11.68
C ALA A 64 -17.26 -14.87 12.19
N ALA A 65 -16.29 -14.77 11.28
CA ALA A 65 -14.88 -14.60 11.60
C ALA A 65 -14.20 -13.64 10.62
N LEU A 66 -13.16 -12.95 11.10
CA LEU A 66 -12.36 -12.01 10.32
C LEU A 66 -10.88 -12.37 10.43
N TRP A 67 -10.25 -12.69 9.32
CA TRP A 67 -8.80 -12.83 9.20
C TRP A 67 -8.17 -11.49 8.84
N THR A 68 -7.11 -11.10 9.56
CA THR A 68 -6.31 -9.92 9.20
C THR A 68 -4.85 -10.12 9.59
N ASP A 69 -3.95 -9.29 9.08
CA ASP A 69 -2.52 -9.37 9.35
C ASP A 69 -2.10 -8.50 10.56
N SER A 70 -0.82 -8.60 10.93
CA SER A 70 -0.28 -7.99 12.15
C SER A 70 -0.37 -6.47 12.24
N ARG A 71 -0.53 -5.77 11.13
CA ARG A 71 -0.71 -4.31 11.09
C ARG A 71 -2.01 -3.89 11.76
N TYR A 72 -3.01 -4.79 11.78
CA TYR A 72 -4.37 -4.51 12.18
C TYR A 72 -4.85 -5.28 13.42
N PHE A 73 -4.03 -6.12 14.07
CA PHE A 73 -4.52 -6.94 15.20
C PHE A 73 -5.19 -6.11 16.30
N LEU A 74 -4.54 -5.03 16.74
CA LEU A 74 -5.08 -4.19 17.81
C LEU A 74 -6.32 -3.39 17.35
N ALA A 75 -6.29 -2.85 16.14
CA ALA A 75 -7.42 -2.15 15.57
C ALA A 75 -8.64 -3.07 15.41
N ALA A 76 -8.44 -4.29 14.88
CA ALA A 76 -9.51 -5.27 14.73
C ALA A 76 -10.08 -5.74 16.09
N GLU A 77 -9.24 -5.94 17.12
CA GLU A 77 -9.72 -6.25 18.48
C GLU A 77 -10.67 -5.17 19.01
N GLN A 78 -10.35 -3.90 18.76
CA GLN A 78 -11.18 -2.78 19.19
C GLN A 78 -12.48 -2.67 18.37
N GLN A 79 -12.38 -2.75 17.04
CA GLN A 79 -13.50 -2.53 16.13
C GLN A 79 -14.52 -3.69 16.12
N LEU A 80 -14.05 -4.93 16.33
CA LEU A 80 -14.91 -6.11 16.39
C LEU A 80 -15.52 -6.36 17.77
N LYS A 81 -15.12 -5.57 18.78
CA LYS A 81 -15.58 -5.76 20.17
C LYS A 81 -17.11 -5.64 20.28
N GLY A 82 -17.72 -6.68 20.82
CA GLY A 82 -19.17 -6.77 21.00
C GLY A 82 -19.95 -7.24 19.77
N THR A 83 -19.31 -7.42 18.62
CA THR A 83 -19.91 -8.06 17.44
C THR A 83 -19.85 -9.59 17.53
N GLU A 84 -20.46 -10.28 16.57
CA GLU A 84 -20.35 -11.75 16.46
C GLU A 84 -19.03 -12.21 15.84
N TYR A 85 -18.22 -11.30 15.32
CA TYR A 85 -16.98 -11.64 14.61
C TYR A 85 -15.89 -12.14 15.57
N GLN A 86 -15.35 -13.33 15.28
CA GLN A 86 -14.14 -13.85 15.88
C GLN A 86 -12.93 -13.34 15.10
N LEU A 87 -11.98 -12.69 15.78
CA LEU A 87 -10.72 -12.27 15.16
C LEU A 87 -9.79 -13.46 14.98
N MET A 88 -9.30 -13.65 13.75
CA MET A 88 -8.31 -14.64 13.34
C MET A 88 -7.02 -13.93 12.95
N LYS A 89 -6.00 -14.02 13.79
CA LYS A 89 -4.68 -13.37 13.59
C LYS A 89 -3.84 -14.18 12.62
N GLN A 90 -3.73 -13.71 11.37
CA GLN A 90 -2.97 -14.42 10.33
C GLN A 90 -1.50 -14.61 10.73
N ARG A 91 -0.94 -15.78 10.41
CA ARG A 91 0.45 -16.18 10.69
C ARG A 91 0.82 -16.27 12.17
N VAL A 92 -0.17 -16.30 13.05
CA VAL A 92 0.02 -16.62 14.47
C VAL A 92 -0.25 -18.11 14.66
N GLU A 93 0.63 -18.77 15.40
CA GLU A 93 0.50 -20.20 15.69
C GLU A 93 -0.86 -20.53 16.33
N GLY A 94 -1.50 -21.57 15.84
CA GLY A 94 -2.84 -22.00 16.29
C GLY A 94 -4.01 -21.30 15.59
N THR A 95 -3.76 -20.27 14.76
CA THR A 95 -4.83 -19.66 13.95
C THR A 95 -5.16 -20.55 12.74
N PRO A 96 -6.41 -21.04 12.59
CA PRO A 96 -6.79 -21.86 11.45
C PRO A 96 -6.80 -21.06 10.15
N THR A 97 -6.53 -21.74 9.02
CA THR A 97 -6.83 -21.15 7.70
C THR A 97 -8.35 -21.06 7.51
N ILE A 98 -8.80 -20.25 6.53
CA ILE A 98 -10.23 -20.15 6.19
C ILE A 98 -10.81 -21.54 5.85
N ALA A 99 -10.06 -22.34 5.08
CA ALA A 99 -10.51 -23.68 4.70
C ALA A 99 -10.57 -24.64 5.90
N GLN A 100 -9.63 -24.58 6.83
CA GLN A 100 -9.67 -25.36 8.07
C GLN A 100 -10.88 -24.97 8.93
N TRP A 101 -11.08 -23.67 9.16
CA TRP A 101 -12.20 -23.18 9.95
C TRP A 101 -13.55 -23.53 9.31
N LEU A 102 -13.71 -23.35 8.00
CA LEU A 102 -14.94 -23.74 7.30
C LEU A 102 -15.15 -25.26 7.32
N GLY A 103 -14.10 -26.07 7.17
CA GLY A 103 -14.18 -27.52 7.29
C GLY A 103 -14.71 -27.96 8.66
N GLU A 104 -14.31 -27.30 9.74
CA GLU A 104 -14.84 -27.55 11.09
C GLU A 104 -16.27 -27.05 11.27
N GLN A 105 -16.57 -25.83 10.80
CA GLN A 105 -17.91 -25.23 10.98
C GLN A 105 -19.00 -25.92 10.15
N LEU A 106 -18.65 -26.52 9.03
CA LEU A 106 -19.56 -27.13 8.08
C LEU A 106 -19.52 -28.68 8.10
N ALA A 107 -18.84 -29.30 9.07
CA ALA A 107 -18.63 -30.74 9.14
C ALA A 107 -19.96 -31.57 9.18
N GLU A 108 -21.03 -31.00 9.73
CA GLU A 108 -22.36 -31.65 9.82
C GLU A 108 -23.32 -31.17 8.72
N VAL A 109 -22.87 -30.31 7.81
CA VAL A 109 -23.71 -29.84 6.70
C VAL A 109 -23.56 -30.78 5.51
N ASP A 110 -24.69 -31.32 5.04
CA ASP A 110 -24.67 -32.17 3.86
C ASP A 110 -24.40 -31.36 2.59
N SER A 111 -23.37 -31.81 1.83
CA SER A 111 -22.97 -31.19 0.55
C SER A 111 -22.82 -29.65 0.63
N PRO A 112 -21.99 -29.11 1.55
CA PRO A 112 -21.90 -27.66 1.78
C PRO A 112 -21.37 -26.89 0.55
N GLU A 113 -22.07 -25.79 0.22
CA GLU A 113 -21.64 -24.84 -0.80
C GLU A 113 -21.30 -23.49 -0.16
N VAL A 114 -20.12 -22.93 -0.48
CA VAL A 114 -19.64 -21.65 -0.01
C VAL A 114 -19.68 -20.64 -1.16
N GLY A 115 -20.19 -19.44 -0.91
CA GLY A 115 -20.23 -18.38 -1.90
C GLY A 115 -19.01 -17.45 -1.78
N LEU A 116 -18.54 -16.92 -2.91
CA LEU A 116 -17.69 -15.75 -3.04
C LEU A 116 -17.97 -15.05 -4.36
N ASP A 117 -17.70 -13.74 -4.44
CA ASP A 117 -17.80 -13.02 -5.72
C ASP A 117 -16.51 -13.18 -6.51
N GLY A 118 -16.58 -13.88 -7.64
CA GLY A 118 -15.44 -14.10 -8.53
C GLY A 118 -14.96 -12.84 -9.28
N MET A 119 -15.67 -11.71 -9.17
CA MET A 119 -15.16 -10.44 -9.71
C MET A 119 -14.14 -9.78 -8.79
N VAL A 120 -14.27 -9.92 -7.48
CA VAL A 120 -13.39 -9.28 -6.50
C VAL A 120 -12.33 -10.21 -5.90
N ASN A 121 -12.33 -11.47 -6.29
CA ASN A 121 -11.32 -12.45 -5.88
C ASN A 121 -10.43 -12.82 -7.07
N SER A 122 -9.11 -12.87 -6.86
CA SER A 122 -8.15 -13.25 -7.90
C SER A 122 -8.30 -14.71 -8.33
N TYR A 123 -7.78 -15.03 -9.52
CA TYR A 123 -7.84 -16.40 -10.02
C TYR A 123 -7.03 -17.37 -9.17
N HIS A 124 -5.78 -17.04 -8.84
CA HIS A 124 -4.90 -17.93 -8.09
C HIS A 124 -5.40 -18.17 -6.67
N GLU A 125 -5.80 -17.12 -5.94
CA GLU A 125 -6.34 -17.27 -4.59
C GLU A 125 -7.62 -18.08 -4.57
N THR A 126 -8.53 -17.82 -5.52
CA THR A 126 -9.78 -18.60 -5.63
C THR A 126 -9.50 -20.07 -5.94
N GLN A 127 -8.56 -20.37 -6.85
CA GLN A 127 -8.20 -21.77 -7.18
C GLN A 127 -7.59 -22.49 -5.98
N ALA A 128 -6.68 -21.83 -5.25
CA ALA A 128 -6.06 -22.38 -4.05
C ALA A 128 -7.13 -22.67 -2.98
N LEU A 129 -8.01 -21.70 -2.72
CA LEU A 129 -9.10 -21.84 -1.75
C LEU A 129 -10.08 -22.97 -2.12
N VAL A 130 -10.48 -23.07 -3.39
CA VAL A 130 -11.35 -24.14 -3.91
C VAL A 130 -10.71 -25.52 -3.68
N ALA A 131 -9.40 -25.64 -3.96
CA ALA A 131 -8.67 -26.89 -3.76
C ALA A 131 -8.61 -27.29 -2.26
N GLU A 132 -8.31 -26.33 -1.39
CA GLU A 132 -8.26 -26.56 0.05
C GLU A 132 -9.63 -26.92 0.64
N LEU A 133 -10.69 -26.20 0.28
CA LEU A 133 -12.06 -26.46 0.74
C LEU A 133 -12.56 -27.84 0.32
N ARG A 134 -12.24 -28.24 -0.90
CA ARG A 134 -12.55 -29.59 -1.39
C ARG A 134 -11.87 -30.68 -0.56
N GLN A 135 -10.60 -30.47 -0.17
CA GLN A 135 -9.85 -31.43 0.66
C GLN A 135 -10.35 -31.49 2.11
N LYS A 136 -10.82 -30.37 2.67
CA LYS A 136 -11.21 -30.27 4.08
C LYS A 136 -12.61 -30.79 4.40
N GLY A 137 -13.48 -30.92 3.43
CA GLY A 137 -14.84 -31.37 3.70
C GLY A 137 -15.69 -31.58 2.45
N GLY A 138 -15.08 -31.74 1.28
CA GLY A 138 -15.83 -31.83 0.02
C GLY A 138 -16.66 -30.58 -0.29
N ILE A 139 -16.28 -29.45 0.31
CA ILE A 139 -16.97 -28.15 0.19
C ILE A 139 -16.85 -27.66 -1.25
N THR A 140 -17.98 -27.31 -1.86
CA THR A 140 -18.03 -26.69 -3.20
C THR A 140 -18.08 -25.18 -3.09
N VAL A 141 -17.67 -24.48 -4.17
CA VAL A 141 -17.61 -23.02 -4.19
C VAL A 141 -18.39 -22.44 -5.36
N ARG A 142 -19.30 -21.51 -5.07
CA ARG A 142 -20.04 -20.71 -6.04
C ARG A 142 -19.37 -19.34 -6.20
N THR A 143 -19.01 -18.96 -7.43
CA THR A 143 -18.19 -17.77 -7.72
C THR A 143 -18.91 -16.69 -8.54
N ASN A 144 -20.19 -16.86 -8.82
CA ASN A 144 -20.98 -16.00 -9.72
C ASN A 144 -22.13 -15.28 -9.02
N PHE A 145 -21.97 -14.97 -7.73
CA PHE A 145 -23.01 -14.39 -6.91
C PHE A 145 -22.43 -13.34 -5.96
N ASP A 146 -23.03 -12.15 -5.92
CA ASP A 146 -22.74 -11.11 -4.93
C ASP A 146 -24.00 -10.81 -4.11
N PRO A 147 -24.07 -11.22 -2.83
CA PRO A 147 -25.22 -10.95 -1.97
C PRO A 147 -25.39 -9.47 -1.63
N LEU A 148 -24.32 -8.66 -1.72
CA LEU A 148 -24.35 -7.22 -1.42
C LEU A 148 -25.28 -6.45 -2.36
N ASP A 149 -25.42 -6.86 -3.60
CA ASP A 149 -26.39 -6.28 -4.55
C ASP A 149 -27.84 -6.38 -4.03
N ILE A 150 -28.10 -7.36 -3.16
CA ILE A 150 -29.43 -7.59 -2.59
C ILE A 150 -29.61 -6.85 -1.25
N ILE A 151 -28.59 -6.90 -0.37
CA ILE A 151 -28.72 -6.46 1.02
C ILE A 151 -28.19 -5.06 1.30
N TRP A 152 -27.21 -4.58 0.52
CA TRP A 152 -26.62 -3.25 0.67
C TRP A 152 -27.39 -2.23 -0.16
N LYS A 153 -28.51 -1.76 0.36
CA LYS A 153 -29.46 -0.91 -0.39
C LYS A 153 -28.93 0.46 -0.80
N ASP A 154 -28.05 1.02 -0.01
CA ASP A 154 -27.36 2.30 -0.22
C ASP A 154 -25.91 2.12 -0.69
N ARG A 155 -25.60 0.99 -1.35
CA ARG A 155 -24.28 0.71 -1.91
C ARG A 155 -23.85 1.86 -2.83
N PRO A 156 -22.68 2.50 -2.58
CA PRO A 156 -22.18 3.54 -3.46
C PRO A 156 -22.05 3.04 -4.90
N SER A 157 -22.30 3.91 -5.87
CA SER A 157 -22.04 3.60 -7.27
C SER A 157 -20.53 3.46 -7.53
N ILE A 158 -20.16 2.76 -8.61
CA ILE A 158 -18.78 2.82 -9.11
C ILE A 158 -18.45 4.28 -9.42
N PRO A 159 -17.30 4.81 -8.96
CA PRO A 159 -16.93 6.21 -9.15
C PRO A 159 -16.87 6.59 -10.65
N ASP A 160 -17.21 7.84 -10.94
CA ASP A 160 -17.19 8.39 -12.29
C ASP A 160 -16.47 9.75 -12.36
N PHE A 161 -15.44 9.95 -11.51
CA PHE A 161 -14.66 11.19 -11.47
C PHE A 161 -13.85 11.39 -12.76
N PRO A 162 -13.59 12.66 -13.14
CA PRO A 162 -12.84 12.96 -14.35
C PRO A 162 -11.41 12.41 -14.34
N VAL A 163 -10.98 11.91 -15.49
CA VAL A 163 -9.61 11.48 -15.77
C VAL A 163 -8.81 12.64 -16.36
N GLU A 164 -7.56 12.78 -15.96
CA GLU A 164 -6.62 13.78 -16.48
C GLU A 164 -5.40 13.13 -17.14
N ILE A 165 -4.76 13.85 -18.05
CA ILE A 165 -3.50 13.43 -18.68
C ILE A 165 -2.34 13.76 -17.73
N GLN A 166 -1.48 12.77 -17.45
CA GLN A 166 -0.20 13.01 -16.83
C GLN A 166 0.77 13.58 -17.87
N PRO A 167 1.19 14.85 -17.76
CA PRO A 167 2.06 15.48 -18.73
C PRO A 167 3.39 14.74 -18.94
N LEU A 168 3.88 14.74 -20.18
CA LEU A 168 5.15 14.08 -20.52
C LEU A 168 6.35 14.64 -19.74
N GLU A 169 6.30 15.92 -19.36
CA GLU A 169 7.32 16.56 -18.52
C GLU A 169 7.45 15.94 -17.12
N TYR A 170 6.42 15.18 -16.67
CA TYR A 170 6.45 14.42 -15.40
C TYR A 170 6.54 12.91 -15.66
N ALA A 171 5.87 12.39 -16.70
CA ALA A 171 5.88 10.97 -17.04
C ALA A 171 7.21 10.50 -17.65
N GLY A 172 7.91 11.36 -18.41
CA GLY A 172 9.22 11.10 -19.01
C GLY A 172 9.23 10.11 -20.17
N GLU A 173 8.14 9.37 -20.38
CA GLU A 173 8.02 8.37 -21.44
C GLU A 173 6.61 8.44 -22.05
N THR A 174 6.52 8.42 -23.40
CA THR A 174 5.24 8.46 -24.09
C THR A 174 4.48 7.14 -23.97
N LEU A 175 3.15 7.19 -24.08
CA LEU A 175 2.28 6.02 -24.13
C LEU A 175 2.73 5.03 -25.21
N GLN A 176 3.08 5.50 -26.40
CA GLN A 176 3.53 4.64 -27.50
C GLN A 176 4.84 3.92 -27.20
N SER A 177 5.79 4.58 -26.53
CA SER A 177 7.02 3.95 -26.07
C SER A 177 6.74 2.83 -25.07
N LYS A 178 5.90 3.09 -24.09
CA LYS A 178 5.48 2.08 -23.08
C LYS A 178 4.81 0.87 -23.73
N LEU A 179 3.85 1.09 -24.64
CA LEU A 179 3.20 0.02 -25.39
C LEU A 179 4.20 -0.81 -26.22
N SER A 180 5.19 -0.16 -26.83
CA SER A 180 6.24 -0.86 -27.59
C SER A 180 7.06 -1.78 -26.68
N ARG A 181 7.43 -1.31 -25.47
CA ARG A 181 8.14 -2.12 -24.47
C ARG A 181 7.29 -3.30 -23.98
N ILE A 182 6.01 -3.05 -23.67
CA ILE A 182 5.06 -4.08 -23.24
C ILE A 182 4.93 -5.15 -24.33
N ARG A 183 4.66 -4.78 -25.58
CA ARG A 183 4.56 -5.72 -26.69
C ARG A 183 5.85 -6.51 -26.93
N LYS A 184 7.01 -5.87 -26.70
CA LYS A 184 8.31 -6.59 -26.76
C LYS A 184 8.39 -7.65 -25.67
N ALA A 185 7.97 -7.35 -24.44
CA ALA A 185 7.94 -8.32 -23.34
C ALA A 185 6.94 -9.46 -23.62
N LEU A 186 5.75 -9.15 -24.13
CA LEU A 186 4.77 -10.17 -24.52
C LEU A 186 5.34 -11.15 -25.55
N ARG A 187 6.06 -10.67 -26.57
CA ARG A 187 6.72 -11.57 -27.54
C ARG A 187 7.75 -12.49 -26.89
N VAL A 188 8.50 -12.01 -25.88
CA VAL A 188 9.45 -12.87 -25.12
C VAL A 188 8.70 -13.93 -24.31
N LEU A 189 7.52 -13.61 -23.83
CA LEU A 189 6.64 -14.52 -23.08
C LEU A 189 5.74 -15.38 -23.99
N HIS A 190 5.91 -15.28 -25.30
CA HIS A 190 5.10 -15.96 -26.31
C HIS A 190 3.59 -15.65 -26.17
N ALA A 191 3.25 -14.40 -25.83
CA ALA A 191 1.88 -13.94 -25.70
C ALA A 191 1.51 -12.93 -26.81
N ASP A 192 0.32 -13.10 -27.43
CA ASP A 192 -0.21 -12.23 -28.47
C ASP A 192 -0.91 -10.98 -27.90
N GLY A 193 -1.33 -11.06 -26.65
CA GLY A 193 -1.92 -9.95 -25.93
C GLY A 193 -1.91 -10.16 -24.43
N MET A 194 -2.44 -9.19 -23.68
CA MET A 194 -2.62 -9.26 -22.25
C MET A 194 -3.81 -8.44 -21.77
N LEU A 195 -4.47 -8.91 -20.72
CA LEU A 195 -5.40 -8.11 -19.93
C LEU A 195 -4.63 -7.45 -18.78
N VAL A 196 -4.77 -6.14 -18.63
CA VAL A 196 -4.30 -5.38 -17.48
C VAL A 196 -5.51 -5.03 -16.61
N SER A 197 -5.54 -5.53 -15.39
CA SER A 197 -6.63 -5.28 -14.43
C SER A 197 -6.26 -4.25 -13.39
N THR A 198 -4.99 -4.19 -12.97
CA THR A 198 -4.51 -3.28 -11.93
C THR A 198 -4.56 -1.82 -12.38
N LEU A 199 -5.19 -0.98 -11.55
CA LEU A 199 -5.51 0.39 -11.92
C LEU A 199 -4.29 1.28 -12.11
N ASP A 200 -3.26 1.08 -11.30
CA ASP A 200 -2.02 1.86 -11.37
C ASP A 200 -1.16 1.49 -12.59
N ASP A 201 -1.20 0.22 -13.03
CA ASP A 201 -0.54 -0.21 -14.27
C ASP A 201 -1.23 0.38 -15.51
N ILE A 202 -2.56 0.46 -15.48
CA ILE A 202 -3.35 1.12 -16.54
C ILE A 202 -3.02 2.61 -16.58
N ALA A 203 -3.06 3.28 -15.42
CA ALA A 203 -2.77 4.70 -15.29
C ALA A 203 -1.33 5.02 -15.74
N TRP A 204 -0.35 4.20 -15.35
CA TRP A 204 1.03 4.34 -15.81
C TRP A 204 1.18 4.13 -17.31
N THR A 205 0.61 3.06 -17.85
CA THR A 205 0.71 2.71 -19.27
C THR A 205 0.15 3.80 -20.18
N LEU A 206 -0.99 4.36 -19.80
CA LEU A 206 -1.71 5.36 -20.60
C LEU A 206 -1.28 6.80 -20.30
N ASN A 207 -0.41 7.05 -19.32
CA ASN A 207 -0.13 8.40 -18.82
C ASN A 207 -1.42 9.15 -18.42
N LEU A 208 -2.29 8.47 -17.70
CA LEU A 208 -3.54 9.03 -17.20
C LEU A 208 -3.59 8.95 -15.66
N ARG A 209 -4.32 9.87 -15.04
CA ARG A 209 -4.58 9.88 -13.60
C ARG A 209 -6.07 10.15 -13.37
N GLY A 210 -6.58 9.69 -12.23
CA GLY A 210 -7.94 9.93 -11.79
C GLY A 210 -8.01 9.99 -10.27
N THR A 211 -9.21 10.09 -9.72
CA THR A 211 -9.44 10.21 -8.26
C THR A 211 -10.52 9.24 -7.78
N ASP A 212 -10.66 8.11 -8.44
CA ASP A 212 -11.69 7.11 -8.11
C ASP A 212 -11.41 6.37 -6.81
N VAL A 213 -10.15 6.29 -6.43
CA VAL A 213 -9.70 5.65 -5.19
C VAL A 213 -9.07 6.70 -4.30
N HIS A 214 -9.47 6.70 -3.02
CA HIS A 214 -8.93 7.64 -2.03
C HIS A 214 -7.39 7.56 -1.97
N CYS A 215 -6.73 8.69 -1.98
CA CYS A 215 -5.26 8.86 -1.92
C CYS A 215 -4.47 8.25 -3.11
N VAL A 216 -5.10 7.49 -3.99
CA VAL A 216 -4.42 6.84 -5.11
C VAL A 216 -4.88 7.46 -6.43
N PRO A 217 -3.97 8.06 -7.24
CA PRO A 217 -4.36 8.80 -8.44
C PRO A 217 -4.65 7.87 -9.63
N VAL A 218 -5.66 7.02 -9.51
CA VAL A 218 -6.08 6.02 -10.49
C VAL A 218 -7.57 6.16 -10.83
N PHE A 219 -8.00 5.47 -11.87
CA PHE A 219 -9.38 5.45 -12.33
C PHE A 219 -9.82 4.03 -12.69
N VAL A 220 -11.05 3.68 -12.33
CA VAL A 220 -11.63 2.36 -12.57
C VAL A 220 -11.75 2.08 -14.05
N SER A 221 -11.01 1.09 -14.54
CA SER A 221 -10.94 0.71 -15.95
C SER A 221 -10.26 -0.65 -16.12
N TYR A 222 -10.38 -1.24 -17.32
CA TYR A 222 -9.55 -2.35 -17.77
C TYR A 222 -8.84 -1.98 -19.08
N LEU A 223 -7.67 -2.57 -19.31
CA LEU A 223 -6.91 -2.35 -20.53
C LEU A 223 -6.58 -3.71 -21.18
N LEU A 224 -7.04 -3.91 -22.41
CA LEU A 224 -6.69 -5.08 -23.23
C LEU A 224 -5.72 -4.64 -24.31
N ILE A 225 -4.49 -5.15 -24.24
CA ILE A 225 -3.42 -4.90 -25.20
C ILE A 225 -3.28 -6.15 -26.06
N SER A 226 -3.43 -6.02 -27.37
CA SER A 226 -3.11 -7.07 -28.31
C SER A 226 -1.97 -6.63 -29.25
N SER A 227 -1.61 -7.49 -30.19
CA SER A 227 -0.48 -7.26 -31.11
C SER A 227 -0.61 -5.92 -31.85
N ASN A 228 -1.81 -5.54 -32.24
CA ASN A 228 -2.09 -4.35 -33.07
C ASN A 228 -3.19 -3.42 -32.55
N LYS A 229 -3.86 -3.80 -31.45
CA LYS A 229 -4.98 -3.04 -30.88
C LYS A 229 -4.74 -2.76 -29.40
N VAL A 230 -5.26 -1.64 -28.91
CA VAL A 230 -5.33 -1.29 -27.48
C VAL A 230 -6.77 -0.89 -27.19
N SER A 231 -7.42 -1.56 -26.26
CA SER A 231 -8.81 -1.34 -25.89
C SER A 231 -8.91 -0.94 -24.43
N LEU A 232 -9.40 0.27 -24.17
CA LEU A 232 -9.67 0.77 -22.83
C LEU A 232 -11.16 0.62 -22.52
N PHE A 233 -11.46 -0.11 -21.45
CA PHE A 233 -12.82 -0.28 -20.93
C PHE A 233 -13.00 0.66 -19.75
N VAL A 234 -13.80 1.69 -19.91
CA VAL A 234 -13.96 2.78 -18.96
C VAL A 234 -15.36 3.36 -19.04
N ASP A 235 -15.83 4.01 -17.98
CA ASP A 235 -17.04 4.82 -18.06
C ASP A 235 -16.75 6.10 -18.85
N GLU A 236 -17.47 6.31 -19.96
CA GLU A 236 -17.26 7.45 -20.83
C GLU A 236 -17.48 8.81 -20.15
N ARG A 237 -18.25 8.85 -19.06
CA ARG A 237 -18.49 10.08 -18.28
C ARG A 237 -17.21 10.62 -17.62
N LYS A 238 -16.20 9.79 -17.43
CA LYS A 238 -14.88 10.17 -16.89
C LYS A 238 -14.00 10.89 -17.92
N LEU A 239 -14.29 10.71 -19.21
CA LEU A 239 -13.42 11.15 -20.28
C LEU A 239 -13.77 12.58 -20.72
N THR A 240 -12.87 13.51 -20.44
CA THR A 240 -12.96 14.86 -21.00
C THR A 240 -12.70 14.83 -22.51
N PRO A 241 -13.14 15.84 -23.28
CA PRO A 241 -12.81 15.93 -24.70
C PRO A 241 -11.31 15.87 -24.99
N GLN A 242 -10.49 16.45 -24.11
CA GLN A 242 -9.03 16.43 -24.20
C GLN A 242 -8.46 15.02 -24.03
N VAL A 243 -8.93 14.27 -23.04
CA VAL A 243 -8.51 12.88 -22.79
C VAL A 243 -8.95 11.98 -23.92
N THR A 244 -10.18 12.17 -24.44
CA THR A 244 -10.70 11.41 -25.58
C THR A 244 -9.85 11.64 -26.84
N ALA A 245 -9.51 12.88 -27.16
CA ALA A 245 -8.62 13.21 -28.27
C ALA A 245 -7.23 12.58 -28.10
N TYR A 246 -6.63 12.72 -26.90
CA TYR A 246 -5.33 12.11 -26.57
C TYR A 246 -5.33 10.59 -26.78
N LEU A 247 -6.35 9.89 -26.31
CA LEU A 247 -6.47 8.44 -26.49
C LEU A 247 -6.62 8.06 -27.98
N ALA A 248 -7.45 8.80 -28.72
CA ALA A 248 -7.64 8.57 -30.14
C ALA A 248 -6.36 8.80 -30.97
N GLU A 249 -5.62 9.87 -30.69
CA GLU A 249 -4.32 10.17 -31.31
C GLU A 249 -3.28 9.09 -31.04
N ASN A 250 -3.40 8.42 -29.89
CA ASN A 250 -2.53 7.32 -29.50
C ASN A 250 -3.08 5.93 -29.90
N GLY A 251 -4.14 5.86 -30.69
CA GLY A 251 -4.67 4.60 -31.21
C GLY A 251 -5.34 3.71 -30.17
N VAL A 252 -5.85 4.29 -29.07
CA VAL A 252 -6.58 3.57 -28.03
C VAL A 252 -8.07 3.60 -28.34
N SER A 253 -8.68 2.43 -28.49
CA SER A 253 -10.12 2.27 -28.70
C SER A 253 -10.88 2.26 -27.38
N LEU A 254 -12.01 2.95 -27.32
CA LEU A 254 -12.82 3.11 -26.11
C LEU A 254 -14.01 2.15 -26.10
N TYR A 255 -14.24 1.53 -24.97
CA TYR A 255 -15.37 0.62 -24.70
C TYR A 255 -15.98 0.92 -23.34
N LYS A 256 -17.27 0.60 -23.16
CA LYS A 256 -17.91 0.69 -21.85
C LYS A 256 -17.26 -0.28 -20.87
N TYR A 257 -17.06 0.16 -19.63
CA TYR A 257 -16.41 -0.60 -18.56
C TYR A 257 -16.94 -2.05 -18.45
N ASN A 258 -18.24 -2.23 -18.44
CA ASN A 258 -18.89 -3.53 -18.28
C ASN A 258 -18.79 -4.46 -19.52
N LYS A 259 -18.13 -4.03 -20.60
CA LYS A 259 -17.95 -4.83 -21.82
C LYS A 259 -16.66 -5.65 -21.85
N VAL A 260 -15.82 -5.54 -20.84
CA VAL A 260 -14.55 -6.29 -20.78
C VAL A 260 -14.79 -7.82 -20.85
N GLU A 261 -15.77 -8.34 -20.11
CA GLU A 261 -16.08 -9.77 -20.12
C GLU A 261 -16.58 -10.24 -21.50
N ASP A 262 -17.41 -9.45 -22.18
CA ASP A 262 -17.90 -9.76 -23.52
C ASP A 262 -16.76 -9.81 -24.54
N GLU A 263 -15.81 -8.85 -24.45
CA GLU A 263 -14.64 -8.83 -25.33
C GLU A 263 -13.72 -10.03 -25.09
N LEU A 264 -13.51 -10.42 -23.83
CA LEU A 264 -12.73 -11.62 -23.51
C LEU A 264 -13.38 -12.91 -24.01
N ARG A 265 -14.72 -13.01 -24.01
CA ARG A 265 -15.46 -14.14 -24.59
C ARG A 265 -15.31 -14.25 -26.11
N THR A 266 -15.01 -13.14 -26.78
CA THR A 266 -14.85 -13.06 -28.24
C THR A 266 -13.40 -12.78 -28.65
N TYR A 267 -12.45 -12.86 -27.72
CA TYR A 267 -11.04 -12.64 -28.00
C TYR A 267 -10.54 -13.60 -29.08
N SER A 268 -9.95 -13.05 -30.14
CA SER A 268 -9.73 -13.78 -31.40
C SER A 268 -8.26 -14.11 -31.68
N GLU A 269 -7.30 -13.63 -30.88
CA GLU A 269 -5.91 -14.00 -31.05
C GLU A 269 -5.65 -15.39 -30.44
N TYR A 270 -4.51 -16.01 -30.78
CA TYR A 270 -4.24 -17.40 -30.41
C TYR A 270 -4.13 -17.57 -28.88
N ASN A 271 -3.41 -16.67 -28.23
CA ASN A 271 -3.21 -16.71 -26.78
C ASN A 271 -3.29 -15.33 -26.13
N ILE A 272 -3.38 -15.34 -24.80
CA ILE A 272 -3.40 -14.12 -23.99
C ILE A 272 -2.62 -14.36 -22.69
N LEU A 273 -1.78 -13.38 -22.28
CA LEU A 273 -1.20 -13.38 -20.96
C LEU A 273 -2.22 -12.88 -19.93
N LEU A 274 -2.42 -13.65 -18.89
CA LEU A 274 -3.15 -13.25 -17.70
C LEU A 274 -2.26 -13.47 -16.46
N ASP A 275 -2.17 -12.45 -15.62
CA ASP A 275 -1.60 -12.59 -14.29
C ASP A 275 -2.70 -13.10 -13.35
N GLY A 276 -2.52 -14.29 -12.82
CA GLY A 276 -3.55 -14.93 -11.99
C GLY A 276 -3.71 -14.34 -10.60
N ASP A 277 -2.75 -13.54 -10.15
CA ASP A 277 -2.84 -12.79 -8.89
C ASP A 277 -3.56 -11.45 -9.07
N GLU A 278 -3.50 -10.87 -10.29
CA GLU A 278 -4.10 -9.57 -10.63
C GLU A 278 -5.44 -9.70 -11.37
N THR A 279 -5.67 -10.82 -12.06
CA THR A 279 -6.91 -11.03 -12.84
C THR A 279 -7.97 -11.72 -11.97
N SER A 280 -9.17 -11.14 -11.94
CA SER A 280 -10.30 -11.73 -11.22
C SER A 280 -10.67 -13.11 -11.78
N TYR A 281 -11.14 -13.99 -10.89
CA TYR A 281 -11.55 -15.36 -11.24
C TYR A 281 -12.57 -15.38 -12.39
N ARG A 282 -13.55 -14.47 -12.36
CA ARG A 282 -14.60 -14.38 -13.37
C ARG A 282 -14.07 -13.99 -14.74
N LEU A 283 -13.19 -12.98 -14.81
CA LEU A 283 -12.60 -12.55 -16.09
C LEU A 283 -11.66 -13.61 -16.65
N TRP A 284 -10.86 -14.28 -15.79
CA TRP A 284 -10.05 -15.42 -16.23
C TRP A 284 -10.88 -16.51 -16.90
N LYS A 285 -12.01 -16.90 -16.28
CA LYS A 285 -12.93 -17.92 -16.81
C LYS A 285 -13.70 -17.48 -18.04
N ALA A 286 -13.82 -16.19 -18.27
CA ALA A 286 -14.51 -15.65 -19.45
C ALA A 286 -13.67 -15.77 -20.72
N VAL A 287 -12.35 -15.79 -20.61
CA VAL A 287 -11.45 -15.83 -21.78
C VAL A 287 -11.65 -17.08 -22.62
N LYS A 288 -11.81 -16.87 -23.94
CA LYS A 288 -11.93 -17.94 -24.93
C LYS A 288 -10.85 -17.77 -26.01
N CYS A 289 -9.71 -18.35 -25.77
CA CYS A 289 -8.59 -18.45 -26.72
C CYS A 289 -8.06 -19.89 -26.70
N GLN A 290 -7.06 -20.17 -27.56
CA GLN A 290 -6.45 -21.51 -27.61
C GLN A 290 -5.59 -21.78 -26.38
N GLU A 291 -4.91 -20.74 -25.85
CA GLU A 291 -3.98 -20.87 -24.71
C GLU A 291 -4.01 -19.62 -23.83
N ILE A 292 -4.06 -19.79 -22.53
CA ILE A 292 -3.79 -18.74 -21.55
C ILE A 292 -2.34 -18.88 -21.08
N VAL A 293 -1.53 -17.86 -21.34
CA VAL A 293 -0.18 -17.74 -20.80
C VAL A 293 -0.30 -17.22 -19.37
N SER A 294 -0.26 -18.15 -18.39
CA SER A 294 -0.31 -17.81 -16.96
C SER A 294 1.08 -17.33 -16.51
N SER A 295 1.25 -16.04 -16.37
CA SER A 295 2.53 -15.41 -15.99
C SER A 295 2.29 -14.07 -15.32
N ALA A 296 3.25 -13.65 -14.47
CA ALA A 296 3.24 -12.31 -13.92
C ALA A 296 3.28 -11.24 -15.02
N SER A 297 2.54 -10.16 -14.81
CA SER A 297 2.53 -8.98 -15.68
C SER A 297 3.95 -8.38 -15.78
N PRO A 298 4.44 -8.02 -16.99
CA PRO A 298 5.71 -7.32 -17.12
C PRO A 298 5.66 -5.84 -16.73
N ILE A 299 4.48 -5.26 -16.58
CA ILE A 299 4.27 -3.81 -16.36
C ILE A 299 4.79 -3.38 -14.98
N PRO A 300 4.51 -4.08 -13.86
CA PRO A 300 4.99 -3.66 -12.54
C PRO A 300 6.50 -3.46 -12.47
N VAL A 301 7.29 -4.35 -13.07
CA VAL A 301 8.77 -4.21 -13.12
C VAL A 301 9.20 -3.02 -13.98
N MET A 302 8.49 -2.76 -15.08
CA MET A 302 8.78 -1.61 -15.95
C MET A 302 8.48 -0.28 -15.26
N LYS A 303 7.39 -0.22 -14.50
CA LYS A 303 6.95 0.93 -13.71
C LYS A 303 7.85 1.17 -12.49
N ALA A 304 8.28 0.11 -11.82
CA ALA A 304 9.12 0.19 -10.63
C ALA A 304 10.50 0.83 -10.92
N VAL A 305 11.08 0.60 -12.10
CA VAL A 305 12.35 1.24 -12.51
C VAL A 305 12.05 2.62 -13.10
N LYS A 306 12.19 3.64 -12.26
CA LYS A 306 11.90 5.04 -12.62
C LYS A 306 12.85 5.54 -13.71
N ASN A 307 12.31 6.23 -14.71
CA ASN A 307 13.12 6.94 -15.68
C ASN A 307 13.75 8.22 -15.07
N GLU A 308 14.67 8.87 -15.79
CA GLU A 308 15.37 10.07 -15.28
C GLU A 308 14.42 11.23 -14.92
N THR A 309 13.33 11.36 -15.66
CA THR A 309 12.32 12.41 -15.42
C THR A 309 11.55 12.14 -14.13
N GLU A 310 11.11 10.90 -13.93
CA GLU A 310 10.45 10.47 -12.70
C GLU A 310 11.37 10.59 -11.48
N VAL A 311 12.65 10.20 -11.59
CA VAL A 311 13.64 10.40 -10.52
C VAL A 311 13.83 11.87 -10.17
N LYS A 312 13.91 12.75 -11.18
CA LYS A 312 13.98 14.21 -10.95
C LYS A 312 12.71 14.75 -10.30
N GLY A 313 11.55 14.24 -10.71
CA GLY A 313 10.25 14.56 -10.12
C GLY A 313 10.20 14.18 -8.64
N LEU A 314 10.52 12.93 -8.31
CA LEU A 314 10.58 12.42 -6.94
C LEU A 314 11.51 13.25 -6.04
N ARG A 315 12.70 13.62 -6.54
CA ARG A 315 13.62 14.49 -5.78
C ARG A 315 12.99 15.88 -5.50
N ARG A 316 12.26 16.46 -6.45
CA ARG A 316 11.52 17.72 -6.25
C ARG A 316 10.34 17.56 -5.30
N ALA A 317 9.62 16.45 -5.39
CA ALA A 317 8.54 16.11 -4.46
C ALA A 317 9.07 16.00 -3.02
N MET A 318 10.17 15.27 -2.81
CA MET A 318 10.80 15.11 -1.49
C MET A 318 11.36 16.45 -0.95
N LEU A 319 11.82 17.35 -1.82
CA LEU A 319 12.22 18.69 -1.40
C LEU A 319 11.03 19.51 -0.87
N ARG A 320 9.90 19.52 -1.58
CA ARG A 320 8.67 20.21 -1.16
C ARG A 320 8.10 19.61 0.12
N ASP A 321 8.05 18.29 0.19
CA ASP A 321 7.59 17.58 1.37
C ASP A 321 8.50 17.88 2.58
N GLY A 322 9.81 17.91 2.39
CA GLY A 322 10.78 18.28 3.42
C GLY A 322 10.57 19.70 3.95
N ILE A 323 10.22 20.67 3.09
CA ILE A 323 9.86 22.04 3.51
C ILE A 323 8.61 22.01 4.41
N ALA A 324 7.57 21.27 4.01
CA ALA A 324 6.35 21.13 4.81
C ALA A 324 6.65 20.45 6.15
N MET A 325 7.46 19.37 6.15
CA MET A 325 7.88 18.67 7.36
C MET A 325 8.69 19.55 8.33
N VAL A 326 9.60 20.38 7.84
CA VAL A 326 10.37 21.31 8.70
C VAL A 326 9.44 22.32 9.39
N LYS A 327 8.53 22.93 8.63
CA LYS A 327 7.53 23.86 9.18
C LYS A 327 6.65 23.18 10.22
N PHE A 328 6.24 21.95 9.94
CA PHE A 328 5.43 21.14 10.84
C PHE A 328 6.19 20.78 12.13
N LEU A 329 7.41 20.27 12.04
CA LEU A 329 8.21 19.88 13.21
C LEU A 329 8.57 21.09 14.10
N ARG A 330 8.86 22.25 13.49
CA ARG A 330 9.05 23.49 14.23
C ARG A 330 7.80 23.90 15.02
N TRP A 331 6.63 23.74 14.42
CA TRP A 331 5.35 24.08 15.04
C TRP A 331 4.95 23.12 16.16
N LEU A 332 5.24 21.82 16.02
CA LEU A 332 4.63 20.76 16.81
C LEU A 332 4.86 20.90 18.33
N LYS A 333 6.12 20.93 18.79
CA LYS A 333 6.44 20.96 20.23
C LYS A 333 5.88 22.21 20.92
N PRO A 334 6.09 23.45 20.43
CA PRO A 334 5.51 24.64 21.02
C PRO A 334 3.97 24.63 21.06
N ALA A 335 3.33 24.06 20.02
CA ALA A 335 1.87 23.98 19.97
C ALA A 335 1.32 22.99 21.02
N VAL A 336 2.03 21.86 21.24
CA VAL A 336 1.66 20.90 22.28
C VAL A 336 1.86 21.49 23.69
N GLU A 337 2.95 22.24 23.90
CA GLU A 337 3.19 22.96 25.18
C GLU A 337 2.11 23.99 25.50
N MET A 338 1.58 24.68 24.49
CA MET A 338 0.45 25.60 24.64
C MET A 338 -0.86 24.87 24.93
N GLY A 339 -0.95 23.57 24.66
CA GLY A 339 -2.14 22.73 24.88
C GLY A 339 -3.15 22.79 23.75
N GLY A 340 -4.14 21.88 23.82
CA GLY A 340 -5.27 21.83 22.88
C GLY A 340 -4.98 21.09 21.56
N GLN A 341 -3.78 20.51 21.40
CA GLN A 341 -3.46 19.70 20.22
C GLN A 341 -3.90 18.24 20.44
N THR A 342 -4.40 17.62 19.37
CA THR A 342 -4.82 16.22 19.33
C THR A 342 -4.18 15.54 18.12
N GLU A 343 -4.26 14.21 18.03
CA GLU A 343 -3.77 13.43 16.88
C GLU A 343 -4.39 13.92 15.56
N MET A 344 -5.72 14.13 15.54
CA MET A 344 -6.42 14.68 14.37
C MET A 344 -6.03 16.14 14.06
N SER A 345 -5.68 16.95 15.07
CA SER A 345 -5.24 18.33 14.82
C SER A 345 -3.86 18.39 14.19
N VAL A 346 -2.99 17.45 14.56
CA VAL A 346 -1.64 17.28 14.01
C VAL A 346 -1.71 16.85 12.55
N ASP A 347 -2.54 15.87 12.22
CA ASP A 347 -2.80 15.47 10.84
C ASP A 347 -3.29 16.65 9.99
N ARG A 348 -4.34 17.34 10.41
CA ARG A 348 -4.86 18.52 9.69
C ARG A 348 -3.79 19.60 9.48
N LYS A 349 -2.93 19.83 10.48
CA LYS A 349 -1.84 20.82 10.37
C LYS A 349 -0.81 20.41 9.32
N LEU A 350 -0.40 19.15 9.33
CA LEU A 350 0.58 18.63 8.37
C LEU A 350 0.02 18.64 6.94
N THR A 351 -1.20 18.17 6.74
CA THR A 351 -1.90 18.22 5.45
C THR A 351 -2.04 19.64 4.92
N SER A 352 -2.37 20.61 5.79
CA SER A 352 -2.43 22.03 5.41
C SER A 352 -1.07 22.54 4.91
N LEU A 353 0.04 22.23 5.60
CA LEU A 353 1.38 22.66 5.19
C LEU A 353 1.85 22.02 3.86
N ARG A 354 1.46 20.77 3.62
CA ARG A 354 1.69 20.07 2.35
C ARG A 354 0.90 20.71 1.21
N SER A 355 -0.37 21.07 1.48
CA SER A 355 -1.24 21.70 0.48
C SER A 355 -0.78 23.09 0.02
N GLU A 356 0.06 23.77 0.80
CA GLU A 356 0.72 25.02 0.42
C GLU A 356 1.85 24.83 -0.62
N GLN A 357 2.32 23.59 -0.81
CA GLN A 357 3.44 23.30 -1.70
C GLN A 357 2.98 23.22 -3.16
N PRO A 358 3.80 23.70 -4.11
CA PRO A 358 3.50 23.57 -5.53
C PRO A 358 3.30 22.11 -5.95
N LEU A 359 2.39 21.87 -6.90
CA LEU A 359 2.06 20.56 -7.46
C LEU A 359 1.42 19.58 -6.47
N PHE A 360 1.06 19.99 -5.26
CA PHE A 360 0.28 19.16 -4.35
C PHE A 360 -1.07 18.80 -4.98
N ARG A 361 -1.45 17.53 -4.85
CA ARG A 361 -2.70 16.98 -5.37
C ARG A 361 -3.57 16.42 -4.27
N ASP A 362 -2.98 15.62 -3.38
CA ASP A 362 -3.68 14.98 -2.25
C ASP A 362 -2.63 14.45 -1.24
N ILE A 363 -3.09 13.82 -0.17
CA ILE A 363 -2.27 12.92 0.66
C ILE A 363 -2.05 11.60 -0.09
N SER A 364 -0.96 10.86 0.20
CA SER A 364 -0.68 9.56 -0.42
C SER A 364 -1.34 8.39 0.31
N PHE A 365 -1.72 8.59 1.57
CA PHE A 365 -2.51 7.72 2.44
C PHE A 365 -2.98 8.52 3.67
N ASP A 366 -3.95 7.98 4.41
CA ASP A 366 -4.44 8.62 5.64
C ASP A 366 -3.35 8.66 6.70
N THR A 367 -3.09 9.86 7.25
CA THR A 367 -2.00 10.08 8.20
C THR A 367 -2.18 9.23 9.45
N ILE A 368 -1.15 8.48 9.79
CA ILE A 368 -1.04 7.78 11.07
C ILE A 368 -0.38 8.75 12.07
N ALA A 369 -1.14 9.24 13.03
CA ALA A 369 -0.65 10.09 14.09
C ALA A 369 -0.96 9.43 15.44
N GLY A 370 -0.07 8.55 15.90
CA GLY A 370 -0.28 7.75 17.12
C GLY A 370 0.52 8.28 18.31
N TYR A 371 -0.16 8.86 19.29
CA TYR A 371 0.44 9.31 20.54
C TYR A 371 0.47 8.19 21.57
N GLN A 372 1.65 7.98 22.21
CA GLN A 372 1.85 6.96 23.26
C GLN A 372 1.36 5.57 22.80
N GLU A 373 0.38 4.97 23.50
CA GLU A 373 -0.16 3.64 23.19
C GLU A 373 -0.78 3.51 21.79
N HIS A 374 -1.29 4.59 21.22
CA HIS A 374 -1.80 4.57 19.85
C HIS A 374 -0.69 4.36 18.81
N GLY A 375 0.54 4.80 19.10
CA GLY A 375 1.72 4.51 18.28
C GLY A 375 2.05 3.01 18.18
N ALA A 376 1.53 2.18 19.09
CA ALA A 376 1.69 0.72 19.02
C ALA A 376 0.73 0.05 18.02
N ILE A 377 -0.26 0.77 17.51
CA ILE A 377 -1.17 0.30 16.46
C ILE A 377 -0.55 0.68 15.12
N VAL A 378 0.01 -0.29 14.40
CA VAL A 378 0.88 -0.04 13.22
C VAL A 378 0.22 0.85 12.18
N HIS A 379 -1.04 0.58 11.83
CA HIS A 379 -1.87 1.38 10.93
C HIS A 379 -3.02 2.02 11.75
N TYR A 380 -2.65 2.91 12.69
CA TYR A 380 -3.61 3.64 13.50
C TYR A 380 -4.25 4.76 12.68
N GLU A 381 -5.56 4.85 12.75
CA GLU A 381 -6.32 5.96 12.21
C GLU A 381 -7.10 6.63 13.35
N ALA A 382 -6.80 7.89 13.62
CA ALA A 382 -7.49 8.67 14.64
C ALA A 382 -8.91 9.01 14.19
N THR A 383 -9.89 8.67 15.03
CA THR A 383 -11.29 9.01 14.82
C THR A 383 -11.75 9.99 15.90
N PRO A 384 -12.89 10.71 15.74
CA PRO A 384 -13.41 11.57 16.79
C PRO A 384 -13.61 10.88 18.15
N GLN A 385 -13.74 9.54 18.16
CA GLN A 385 -13.91 8.73 19.37
C GLN A 385 -12.58 8.29 20.00
N THR A 386 -11.52 8.21 19.22
CA THR A 386 -10.20 7.74 19.67
C THR A 386 -9.16 8.85 19.76
N ASP A 387 -9.45 10.05 19.23
CA ASP A 387 -8.55 11.20 19.11
C ASP A 387 -7.94 11.61 20.46
N ALA A 388 -6.67 11.26 20.67
CA ALA A 388 -5.99 11.54 21.91
C ALA A 388 -5.47 12.97 21.98
N GLN A 389 -5.61 13.59 23.16
CA GLN A 389 -5.01 14.89 23.43
C GLN A 389 -3.51 14.74 23.69
N LEU A 390 -2.69 15.49 22.95
CA LEU A 390 -1.25 15.51 23.11
C LEU A 390 -0.83 16.29 24.35
N ARG A 391 0.23 15.81 25.01
CA ARG A 391 0.84 16.44 26.17
C ARG A 391 2.35 16.60 25.93
N PRO A 392 3.05 17.55 26.62
CA PRO A 392 4.50 17.74 26.49
C PRO A 392 5.27 16.64 27.25
N GLU A 393 5.01 15.39 26.93
CA GLU A 393 5.63 14.17 27.49
C GLU A 393 5.51 13.02 26.48
N GLY A 394 6.40 12.03 26.57
CA GLY A 394 6.36 10.84 25.74
C GLY A 394 6.66 11.10 24.27
N MET A 395 6.15 10.25 23.41
CA MET A 395 6.41 10.29 21.96
C MET A 395 5.13 10.20 21.14
N ILE A 396 5.16 10.83 19.97
CA ILE A 396 4.18 10.64 18.90
C ILE A 396 4.87 10.02 17.67
N LEU A 397 4.26 8.99 17.10
CA LEU A 397 4.62 8.42 15.81
C LEU A 397 3.75 9.08 14.74
N ILE A 398 4.37 9.68 13.73
CA ILE A 398 3.67 10.30 12.61
C ILE A 398 4.19 9.69 11.33
N ASP A 399 3.31 8.96 10.64
CA ASP A 399 3.53 8.35 9.35
C ASP A 399 2.56 8.98 8.34
N SER A 400 3.10 9.51 7.24
CA SER A 400 2.33 10.37 6.34
C SER A 400 3.03 10.57 5.01
N GLY A 401 2.26 10.93 4.00
CA GLY A 401 2.82 11.24 2.70
C GLY A 401 1.90 12.13 1.87
N ALA A 402 2.39 12.54 0.71
CA ALA A 402 1.66 13.37 -0.24
C ALA A 402 1.77 12.86 -1.67
N GLN A 403 0.75 13.12 -2.45
CA GLN A 403 0.75 13.04 -3.90
C GLN A 403 1.09 14.42 -4.47
N TYR A 404 2.29 14.55 -5.03
CA TYR A 404 2.62 15.66 -5.90
C TYR A 404 2.53 15.19 -7.35
N GLN A 405 2.18 16.07 -8.27
CA GLN A 405 2.02 15.66 -9.68
C GLN A 405 3.28 15.04 -10.29
N ASP A 406 4.45 15.29 -9.74
CA ASP A 406 5.73 14.76 -10.19
C ASP A 406 6.35 13.72 -9.24
N GLY A 407 5.63 13.27 -8.20
CA GLY A 407 6.11 12.21 -7.31
C GLY A 407 5.22 11.98 -6.09
N THR A 408 5.29 10.78 -5.54
CA THR A 408 4.62 10.39 -4.30
C THR A 408 5.63 10.38 -3.15
N THR A 409 5.24 10.84 -1.96
CA THR A 409 6.10 10.79 -0.76
C THR A 409 5.52 9.87 0.30
N ASP A 410 6.42 9.33 1.11
CA ASP A 410 6.15 8.46 2.23
C ASP A 410 7.25 8.66 3.29
N ILE A 411 6.85 8.93 4.53
CA ILE A 411 7.78 9.22 5.62
C ILE A 411 7.17 8.91 6.99
N THR A 412 7.92 8.23 7.84
CA THR A 412 7.61 8.17 9.27
C THR A 412 8.67 8.87 10.11
N ARG A 413 8.21 9.66 11.09
CA ARG A 413 9.04 10.17 12.19
C ARG A 413 8.37 9.89 13.53
N THR A 414 9.13 9.32 14.45
CA THR A 414 8.76 9.27 15.88
C THR A 414 9.43 10.44 16.59
N ILE A 415 8.66 11.26 17.30
CA ILE A 415 9.09 12.53 17.86
C ILE A 415 8.84 12.55 19.36
N ALA A 416 9.85 12.85 20.16
CA ALA A 416 9.69 13.09 21.58
C ALA A 416 9.01 14.45 21.82
N LEU A 417 7.84 14.46 22.44
CA LEU A 417 7.09 15.69 22.76
C LEU A 417 7.57 16.33 24.07
N GLY A 418 8.35 15.61 24.86
CA GLY A 418 8.91 16.04 26.13
C GLY A 418 9.76 14.93 26.75
N PRO A 419 9.80 14.80 28.08
CA PRO A 419 10.55 13.71 28.74
C PRO A 419 10.09 12.33 28.26
N VAL A 420 11.04 11.44 27.99
CA VAL A 420 10.84 10.05 27.58
C VAL A 420 11.55 9.11 28.54
N SER A 421 11.00 7.91 28.75
CA SER A 421 11.58 6.89 29.61
C SER A 421 12.86 6.28 29.00
N GLU A 422 13.70 5.65 29.82
CA GLU A 422 14.88 4.92 29.34
C GLU A 422 14.50 3.75 28.40
N LYS A 423 13.35 3.10 28.63
CA LYS A 423 12.80 2.10 27.73
C LYS A 423 12.48 2.69 26.35
N MET A 424 11.85 3.88 26.31
CA MET A 424 11.55 4.58 25.06
C MET A 424 12.83 4.95 24.30
N LYS A 425 13.83 5.49 24.99
CA LYS A 425 15.14 5.83 24.38
C LYS A 425 15.81 4.61 23.77
N ARG A 426 15.85 3.50 24.53
CA ARG A 426 16.45 2.25 24.07
C ARG A 426 15.76 1.72 22.81
N ILE A 427 14.43 1.61 22.82
CA ILE A 427 13.65 1.12 21.67
C ILE A 427 13.81 2.05 20.47
N TYR A 428 13.71 3.36 20.68
CA TYR A 428 13.92 4.35 19.61
C TYR A 428 15.31 4.17 18.96
N THR A 429 16.34 4.06 19.76
CA THR A 429 17.71 3.91 19.26
C THR A 429 17.90 2.59 18.51
N LEU A 430 17.31 1.49 18.98
CA LEU A 430 17.38 0.21 18.28
C LEU A 430 16.66 0.26 16.91
N VAL A 431 15.51 0.92 16.82
CA VAL A 431 14.81 1.15 15.53
C VAL A 431 15.66 2.03 14.61
N LEU A 432 16.23 3.13 15.13
CA LEU A 432 17.14 3.97 14.34
C LEU A 432 18.36 3.20 13.82
N LYS A 433 18.93 2.31 14.62
CA LYS A 433 20.04 1.43 14.18
C LYS A 433 19.59 0.50 13.05
N ALA A 434 18.38 -0.08 13.14
CA ALA A 434 17.83 -0.93 12.10
C ALA A 434 17.68 -0.17 10.77
N HIS A 435 17.13 1.04 10.83
CA HIS A 435 17.02 1.97 9.72
C HIS A 435 18.39 2.30 9.09
N ILE A 436 19.37 2.70 9.89
CA ILE A 436 20.71 3.03 9.41
C ILE A 436 21.39 1.83 8.70
N GLN A 437 21.19 0.60 9.20
CA GLN A 437 21.81 -0.58 8.58
C GLN A 437 21.28 -0.85 7.16
N ILE A 438 20.01 -0.60 6.88
CA ILE A 438 19.44 -0.70 5.53
C ILE A 438 20.02 0.40 4.62
N GLU A 439 20.16 1.60 5.11
CA GLU A 439 20.71 2.71 4.31
C GLU A 439 22.22 2.56 4.01
N LEU A 440 22.96 1.93 4.91
CA LEU A 440 24.39 1.67 4.73
C LEU A 440 24.67 0.48 3.80
N VAL A 441 23.70 -0.40 3.53
CA VAL A 441 23.95 -1.64 2.82
C VAL A 441 24.44 -1.41 1.40
N LYS A 442 25.47 -2.15 1.01
CA LYS A 442 25.93 -2.31 -0.37
C LYS A 442 25.70 -3.75 -0.77
N PHE A 443 25.13 -3.99 -1.94
CA PHE A 443 24.68 -5.32 -2.32
C PHE A 443 24.89 -5.58 -3.83
N PRO A 444 25.08 -6.85 -4.24
CA PRO A 444 25.25 -7.18 -5.64
C PRO A 444 23.96 -6.95 -6.43
N ASP A 445 24.08 -6.49 -7.67
CA ASP A 445 22.96 -6.44 -8.62
C ASP A 445 22.36 -7.84 -8.77
N GLY A 446 21.04 -7.94 -8.67
CA GLY A 446 20.30 -9.19 -8.63
C GLY A 446 19.88 -9.66 -7.23
N ALA A 447 20.33 -9.01 -6.15
CA ALA A 447 19.84 -9.31 -4.81
C ALA A 447 18.38 -8.85 -4.66
N SER A 448 17.57 -9.68 -3.99
CA SER A 448 16.19 -9.33 -3.61
C SER A 448 16.15 -8.62 -2.27
N GLY A 449 15.06 -7.87 -2.02
CA GLY A 449 14.86 -7.24 -0.72
C GLY A 449 14.75 -8.22 0.45
N THR A 450 14.29 -9.45 0.23
CA THR A 450 14.29 -10.51 1.25
C THR A 450 15.69 -10.81 1.78
N GLN A 451 16.72 -10.75 0.92
CA GLN A 451 18.10 -10.94 1.36
C GLN A 451 18.62 -9.77 2.21
N LEU A 452 18.09 -8.56 2.00
CA LEU A 452 18.49 -7.37 2.74
C LEU A 452 17.75 -7.18 4.07
N ASP A 453 16.54 -7.72 4.21
CA ASP A 453 15.67 -7.56 5.37
C ASP A 453 16.36 -7.93 6.70
N ALA A 454 17.10 -9.05 6.71
CA ALA A 454 17.85 -9.49 7.88
C ALA A 454 18.96 -8.52 8.32
N VAL A 455 19.46 -7.67 7.44
CA VAL A 455 20.50 -6.68 7.76
C VAL A 455 19.94 -5.64 8.73
N GLY A 456 18.77 -5.08 8.44
CA GLY A 456 18.08 -4.15 9.35
C GLY A 456 17.61 -4.83 10.63
N ARG A 457 16.97 -6.01 10.53
CA ARG A 457 16.44 -6.71 11.72
C ARG A 457 17.48 -7.21 12.69
N ARG A 458 18.72 -7.42 12.24
CA ARG A 458 19.79 -8.02 13.04
C ARG A 458 20.00 -7.34 14.40
N CYS A 459 19.94 -6.01 14.47
CA CYS A 459 20.13 -5.29 15.74
C CYS A 459 18.94 -5.48 16.69
N LEU A 460 17.73 -5.65 16.19
CA LEU A 460 16.52 -5.93 16.97
C LEU A 460 16.51 -7.39 17.47
N TRP A 461 16.82 -8.34 16.60
CA TRP A 461 16.87 -9.77 16.97
C TRP A 461 17.87 -10.09 18.09
N ARG A 462 18.98 -9.35 18.16
CA ARG A 462 19.95 -9.48 19.28
C ARG A 462 19.33 -9.16 20.64
N GLU A 463 18.29 -8.33 20.66
CA GLU A 463 17.54 -7.94 21.86
C GLU A 463 16.25 -8.76 22.05
N GLY A 464 16.02 -9.78 21.20
CA GLY A 464 14.79 -10.57 21.22
C GLY A 464 13.56 -9.81 20.71
N LEU A 465 13.77 -8.71 19.98
CA LEU A 465 12.71 -7.86 19.41
C LEU A 465 12.49 -8.17 17.94
N ASN A 466 11.25 -8.02 17.48
CA ASN A 466 10.88 -8.19 16.06
C ASN A 466 9.65 -7.36 15.72
N TYR A 467 9.46 -7.08 14.44
CA TYR A 467 8.22 -6.55 13.88
C TYR A 467 7.74 -7.46 12.75
N LEU A 468 6.43 -7.49 12.51
CA LEU A 468 5.79 -8.49 11.64
C LEU A 468 5.34 -7.93 10.28
N HIS A 469 5.51 -6.63 10.03
CA HIS A 469 5.30 -6.02 8.73
C HIS A 469 6.58 -6.05 7.86
N GLY A 470 6.48 -5.65 6.60
CA GLY A 470 7.65 -5.48 5.73
C GLY A 470 8.55 -4.36 6.21
N THR A 471 9.85 -4.45 5.91
CA THR A 471 10.82 -3.37 6.20
C THR A 471 10.75 -2.26 5.16
N GLY A 472 10.18 -2.54 3.98
CA GLY A 472 10.00 -1.53 2.96
C GLY A 472 9.32 -2.07 1.70
N HIS A 473 8.78 -1.14 0.92
CA HIS A 473 8.05 -1.36 -0.33
C HIS A 473 8.44 -0.30 -1.37
N GLY A 474 8.15 -0.55 -2.64
CA GLY A 474 8.30 0.46 -3.68
C GLY A 474 7.33 1.63 -3.49
N VAL A 475 7.66 2.79 -4.06
CA VAL A 475 6.82 4.00 -4.06
C VAL A 475 6.61 4.46 -5.50
N GLY A 476 5.38 4.76 -5.86
CA GLY A 476 5.02 5.22 -7.19
C GLY A 476 5.49 6.64 -7.52
N SER A 477 5.38 7.03 -8.78
CA SER A 477 5.58 8.41 -9.22
C SER A 477 4.24 9.03 -9.58
N TYR A 478 3.60 9.70 -8.61
CA TYR A 478 2.21 10.14 -8.66
C TYR A 478 1.29 8.95 -9.00
N LEU A 479 1.44 7.87 -8.20
CA LEU A 479 0.69 6.62 -8.26
C LEU A 479 0.59 6.02 -6.84
N SER A 480 0.36 4.71 -6.73
CA SER A 480 0.25 4.03 -5.42
C SER A 480 1.47 4.26 -4.55
N VAL A 481 1.25 4.62 -3.29
CA VAL A 481 2.32 4.72 -2.28
C VAL A 481 2.96 3.35 -2.06
N HIS A 482 2.16 2.29 -2.00
CA HIS A 482 2.63 0.91 -1.97
C HIS A 482 2.74 0.37 -3.41
N GLU A 483 3.93 0.45 -3.99
CA GLU A 483 4.18 -0.03 -5.35
C GLU A 483 5.01 -1.33 -5.32
N GLY A 484 4.49 -2.36 -5.97
CA GLY A 484 5.24 -3.59 -6.23
C GLY A 484 6.09 -3.52 -7.51
N PRO A 485 6.77 -4.62 -7.87
CA PRO A 485 6.72 -5.94 -7.23
C PRO A 485 7.82 -6.21 -6.19
N HIS A 486 8.76 -5.28 -6.00
CA HIS A 486 9.90 -5.41 -5.08
C HIS A 486 9.52 -4.94 -3.66
N GLN A 487 10.07 -5.62 -2.66
CA GLN A 487 9.85 -5.31 -1.25
C GLN A 487 11.06 -5.76 -0.43
N ILE A 488 11.34 -5.08 0.69
CA ILE A 488 12.24 -5.58 1.74
C ILE A 488 11.37 -6.21 2.82
N ARG A 489 11.41 -7.54 2.97
CA ARG A 489 10.57 -8.26 3.94
C ARG A 489 11.08 -9.67 4.20
N MET A 490 10.66 -10.28 5.33
CA MET A 490 11.06 -11.63 5.72
C MET A 490 10.55 -12.70 4.75
N GLU A 491 9.33 -12.55 4.23
CA GLU A 491 8.75 -13.51 3.32
C GLU A 491 9.43 -13.44 1.95
N TRP A 492 9.63 -14.60 1.36
CA TRP A 492 10.30 -14.69 0.08
C TRP A 492 9.59 -13.90 -1.04
N LYS A 493 10.30 -12.89 -1.56
CA LYS A 493 9.93 -12.13 -2.75
C LYS A 493 11.12 -12.19 -3.71
N PRO A 494 10.99 -12.88 -4.86
CA PRO A 494 12.11 -13.16 -5.76
C PRO A 494 12.57 -11.93 -6.56
N THR A 495 11.77 -10.88 -6.64
CA THR A 495 12.08 -9.71 -7.47
C THR A 495 13.37 -9.03 -7.03
N PRO A 496 14.39 -8.95 -7.89
CA PRO A 496 15.64 -8.29 -7.56
C PRO A 496 15.45 -6.77 -7.52
N LEU A 497 16.15 -6.12 -6.60
CA LEU A 497 16.29 -4.67 -6.60
C LEU A 497 17.17 -4.22 -7.77
N ARG A 498 16.78 -3.14 -8.44
CA ARG A 498 17.49 -2.58 -9.59
C ARG A 498 17.72 -1.09 -9.41
N ALA A 499 18.80 -0.57 -9.98
CA ALA A 499 19.02 0.88 -10.04
C ALA A 499 17.84 1.59 -10.72
N GLY A 500 17.35 2.67 -10.11
CA GLY A 500 16.16 3.39 -10.52
C GLY A 500 14.88 2.99 -9.77
N MET A 501 14.90 1.93 -8.97
CA MET A 501 13.78 1.59 -8.09
C MET A 501 13.79 2.48 -6.84
N THR A 502 12.59 2.92 -6.43
CA THR A 502 12.36 3.52 -5.10
C THR A 502 11.96 2.44 -4.13
N ILE A 503 12.34 2.59 -2.87
CA ILE A 503 11.94 1.66 -1.82
C ILE A 503 11.92 2.38 -0.47
N THR A 504 10.94 2.09 0.40
CA THR A 504 10.95 2.59 1.79
C THR A 504 11.88 1.75 2.66
N ASP A 505 12.25 2.32 3.80
CA ASP A 505 13.02 1.71 4.87
C ASP A 505 12.38 2.12 6.20
N GLU A 506 11.49 1.28 6.72
CA GLU A 506 10.53 1.59 7.79
C GLU A 506 10.52 0.58 8.93
N PRO A 507 11.67 0.18 9.51
CA PRO A 507 11.66 -0.70 10.67
C PRO A 507 10.91 -0.08 11.83
N GLY A 508 10.26 -0.91 12.67
CA GLY A 508 9.50 -0.43 13.81
C GLY A 508 9.46 -1.42 14.98
N ILE A 509 9.11 -0.96 16.17
CA ILE A 509 8.78 -1.77 17.33
C ILE A 509 7.52 -1.22 17.98
N TYR A 510 6.59 -2.10 18.30
CA TYR A 510 5.25 -1.77 18.77
C TYR A 510 4.96 -2.54 20.05
N LEU A 511 4.82 -1.82 21.16
CA LEU A 511 4.56 -2.37 22.48
C LEU A 511 3.09 -2.07 22.87
N ALA A 512 2.24 -3.05 22.68
CA ALA A 512 0.80 -2.91 22.88
C ALA A 512 0.46 -2.33 24.26
N GLY A 513 -0.35 -1.25 24.27
CA GLY A 513 -0.74 -0.52 25.48
C GLY A 513 0.36 0.36 26.08
N GLU A 514 1.52 0.50 25.40
CA GLU A 514 2.60 1.36 25.86
C GLU A 514 2.95 2.45 24.83
N PHE A 515 3.64 2.09 23.75
CA PHE A 515 4.04 3.00 22.67
C PHE A 515 4.54 2.24 21.44
N GLY A 516 4.67 2.94 20.33
CA GLY A 516 5.32 2.45 19.11
C GLY A 516 6.40 3.40 18.63
N VAL A 517 7.37 2.84 17.90
CA VAL A 517 8.43 3.58 17.20
C VAL A 517 8.55 3.04 15.79
N ARG A 518 8.50 3.93 14.78
CA ARG A 518 8.88 3.69 13.39
C ARG A 518 9.70 4.88 12.90
N ILE A 519 10.75 4.61 12.16
CA ILE A 519 11.57 5.64 11.49
C ILE A 519 11.69 5.20 10.05
N GLU A 520 11.36 6.09 9.14
CA GLU A 520 11.25 5.77 7.72
C GLU A 520 11.81 6.85 6.82
N ASN A 521 12.51 6.42 5.79
CA ASN A 521 12.84 7.19 4.60
C ASN A 521 12.40 6.43 3.33
N THR A 522 12.06 7.18 2.30
CA THR A 522 12.04 6.67 0.92
C THR A 522 13.45 6.76 0.34
N LEU A 523 13.92 5.67 -0.23
CA LEU A 523 15.25 5.51 -0.79
C LEU A 523 15.18 5.31 -2.31
N LEU A 524 16.26 5.68 -3.01
CA LEU A 524 16.49 5.33 -4.40
C LEU A 524 17.63 4.32 -4.50
N VAL A 525 17.39 3.20 -5.17
CA VAL A 525 18.45 2.25 -5.50
C VAL A 525 19.33 2.84 -6.61
N THR A 526 20.63 2.96 -6.35
CA THR A 526 21.59 3.53 -7.29
C THR A 526 22.79 2.62 -7.50
N ASN A 527 23.57 2.88 -8.56
CA ASN A 527 24.82 2.18 -8.80
C ASN A 527 25.86 2.59 -7.77
N TYR A 528 26.59 1.61 -7.23
CA TYR A 528 27.70 1.86 -6.30
C TYR A 528 29.05 1.68 -7.00
N VAL A 529 29.40 0.45 -7.38
CA VAL A 529 30.70 0.14 -7.99
C VAL A 529 30.60 -1.08 -8.91
N GLN A 530 31.43 -1.10 -9.96
CA GLN A 530 31.69 -2.26 -10.79
C GLN A 530 33.04 -2.85 -10.41
N THR A 531 33.08 -4.14 -10.10
CA THR A 531 34.32 -4.88 -9.74
C THR A 531 34.46 -6.15 -10.56
N GLY A 532 35.54 -6.91 -10.34
CA GLY A 532 35.70 -8.24 -10.93
C GLY A 532 34.66 -9.26 -10.45
N PHE A 533 33.92 -8.98 -9.38
CA PHE A 533 32.82 -9.79 -8.85
C PHE A 533 31.44 -9.39 -9.38
N GLY A 534 31.36 -8.36 -10.21
CA GLY A 534 30.10 -7.87 -10.77
C GLY A 534 29.77 -6.43 -10.36
N LYS A 535 28.54 -6.04 -10.67
CA LYS A 535 27.97 -4.73 -10.36
C LYS A 535 27.38 -4.75 -8.94
N PHE A 536 27.62 -3.69 -8.19
CA PHE A 536 27.05 -3.47 -6.87
C PHE A 536 26.17 -2.22 -6.85
N LEU A 537 25.13 -2.29 -6.03
CA LEU A 537 24.14 -1.24 -5.82
C LEU A 537 24.22 -0.70 -4.37
N GLN A 538 23.61 0.44 -4.14
CA GLN A 538 23.48 1.09 -2.85
C GLN A 538 22.13 1.79 -2.73
N MET A 539 21.79 2.19 -1.51
CA MET A 539 20.64 3.01 -1.18
C MET A 539 21.06 4.49 -1.10
N GLU A 540 20.24 5.36 -1.67
CA GLU A 540 20.38 6.83 -1.57
C GLU A 540 19.10 7.39 -0.94
N PRO A 541 19.15 8.07 0.23
CA PRO A 541 17.96 8.67 0.82
C PRO A 541 17.41 9.80 -0.04
N LEU A 542 16.14 9.70 -0.40
CA LEU A 542 15.39 10.76 -1.06
C LEU A 542 14.68 11.67 -0.04
N THR A 543 14.22 11.11 1.06
CA THR A 543 13.52 11.83 2.13
C THR A 543 14.41 12.88 2.76
N LEU A 544 13.92 14.12 2.85
CA LEU A 544 14.61 15.27 3.40
C LEU A 544 13.90 15.77 4.67
N CYS A 545 14.16 15.12 5.80
CA CYS A 545 13.56 15.47 7.08
C CYS A 545 14.51 15.08 8.22
N PRO A 546 14.77 15.96 9.21
CA PRO A 546 15.62 15.57 10.33
C PRO A 546 15.01 14.44 11.13
N ILE A 547 15.87 13.58 11.69
CA ILE A 547 15.53 12.54 12.66
C ILE A 547 15.69 13.15 14.06
N ASP A 548 14.69 12.97 14.94
CA ASP A 548 14.75 13.52 16.29
C ASP A 548 15.88 12.85 17.09
N THR A 549 16.83 13.66 17.58
CA THR A 549 17.98 13.19 18.34
C THR A 549 17.74 13.16 19.85
N ALA A 550 16.65 13.77 20.33
CA ALA A 550 16.34 13.84 21.75
C ALA A 550 16.14 12.47 22.43
N PRO A 551 15.49 11.48 21.80
CA PRO A 551 15.30 10.17 22.40
C PRO A 551 16.44 9.18 22.13
N ILE A 552 17.59 9.61 21.58
CA ILE A 552 18.71 8.68 21.29
C ILE A 552 19.48 8.35 22.57
N GLU A 553 19.67 7.06 22.84
CA GLU A 553 20.62 6.52 23.83
C GLU A 553 22.01 6.44 23.16
N MET A 554 22.81 7.48 23.38
CA MET A 554 24.06 7.73 22.64
C MET A 554 25.11 6.62 22.79
N GLU A 555 25.06 5.88 23.90
CA GLU A 555 25.98 4.77 24.19
C GLU A 555 25.73 3.54 23.34
N LEU A 556 24.52 3.38 22.81
CA LEU A 556 24.16 2.29 21.89
C LEU A 556 24.62 2.56 20.44
N MET A 557 24.91 3.81 20.10
CA MET A 557 25.30 4.20 18.73
C MET A 557 26.80 3.93 18.50
N THR A 558 27.10 3.22 17.42
CA THR A 558 28.49 3.07 16.94
C THR A 558 28.98 4.36 16.28
N LEU A 559 30.29 4.50 16.08
CA LEU A 559 30.89 5.64 15.37
C LEU A 559 30.40 5.73 13.92
N GLU A 560 30.18 4.60 13.25
CA GLU A 560 29.67 4.55 11.88
C GLU A 560 28.22 5.07 11.81
N GLU A 561 27.37 4.65 12.75
CA GLU A 561 25.97 5.09 12.83
C GLU A 561 25.86 6.58 13.18
N LYS A 562 26.68 7.08 14.11
CA LYS A 562 26.77 8.52 14.40
C LYS A 562 27.24 9.32 13.17
N LYS A 563 28.24 8.81 12.47
CA LYS A 563 28.72 9.43 11.24
C LYS A 563 27.63 9.48 10.18
N TRP A 564 26.92 8.38 9.97
CA TRP A 564 25.81 8.31 9.00
C TRP A 564 24.76 9.38 9.34
N LEU A 565 24.29 9.45 10.59
CA LEU A 565 23.26 10.41 11.01
C LEU A 565 23.73 11.87 10.84
N ASN A 566 24.98 12.16 11.17
CA ASN A 566 25.56 13.50 10.97
C ASN A 566 25.65 13.85 9.47
N ASP A 567 26.03 12.91 8.62
CA ASP A 567 26.10 13.11 7.16
C ASP A 567 24.69 13.29 6.57
N TYR A 568 23.71 12.50 7.01
CA TYR A 568 22.31 12.64 6.61
C TYR A 568 21.75 14.01 7.04
N HIS A 569 21.93 14.41 8.28
CA HIS A 569 21.49 15.71 8.79
C HIS A 569 22.14 16.87 8.04
N ARG A 570 23.44 16.78 7.73
CA ARG A 570 24.13 17.78 6.89
C ARG A 570 23.49 17.88 5.51
N MET A 571 23.24 16.76 4.85
CA MET A 571 22.57 16.72 3.54
C MET A 571 21.16 17.33 3.61
N VAL A 572 20.38 17.02 4.63
CA VAL A 572 19.04 17.60 4.84
C VAL A 572 19.13 19.12 4.98
N PHE A 573 20.05 19.61 5.81
CA PHE A 573 20.25 21.04 5.99
C PHE A 573 20.67 21.75 4.69
N GLU A 574 21.67 21.20 3.99
CA GLU A 574 22.19 21.78 2.74
C GLU A 574 21.11 21.86 1.65
N LYS A 575 20.28 20.84 1.52
CA LYS A 575 19.23 20.79 0.49
C LYS A 575 18.02 21.65 0.82
N LEU A 576 17.60 21.73 2.08
CA LEU A 576 16.38 22.46 2.47
C LEU A 576 16.63 23.93 2.81
N SER A 577 17.76 24.27 3.42
CA SER A 577 18.03 25.64 3.93
C SER A 577 17.89 26.74 2.89
N PRO A 578 18.18 26.54 1.56
CA PRO A 578 17.98 27.60 0.57
C PRO A 578 16.52 27.96 0.29
N TRP A 579 15.57 27.08 0.70
CA TRP A 579 14.13 27.19 0.40
C TRP A 579 13.30 27.58 1.63
N LEU A 580 13.95 27.73 2.80
CA LEU A 580 13.31 28.03 4.07
C LEU A 580 13.43 29.50 4.44
N GLU A 581 12.41 30.03 5.10
CA GLU A 581 12.48 31.31 5.78
C GLU A 581 13.45 31.23 6.96
N GLU A 582 13.91 32.38 7.45
CA GLU A 582 15.01 32.47 8.44
C GLU A 582 14.71 31.71 9.74
N ASP A 583 13.47 31.79 10.23
CA ASP A 583 13.07 31.07 11.44
C ASP A 583 13.07 29.55 11.26
N ASP A 584 12.55 29.04 10.12
CA ASP A 584 12.54 27.61 9.79
C ASP A 584 13.96 27.08 9.58
N LYS A 585 14.80 27.88 8.93
CA LYS A 585 16.22 27.59 8.69
C LYS A 585 17.01 27.51 10.00
N ASN A 586 16.79 28.47 10.92
CA ASN A 586 17.43 28.47 12.23
C ASN A 586 16.99 27.25 13.06
N TRP A 587 15.72 26.92 13.03
CA TRP A 587 15.21 25.70 13.67
C TRP A 587 15.85 24.45 13.07
N LEU A 588 15.89 24.34 11.74
CA LEU A 588 16.51 23.20 11.06
C LEU A 588 17.99 23.05 11.40
N LYS A 589 18.72 24.17 11.49
CA LYS A 589 20.13 24.18 11.89
C LYS A 589 20.34 23.57 13.29
N GLU A 590 19.46 23.88 14.23
CA GLU A 590 19.48 23.28 15.57
C GLU A 590 19.11 21.79 15.55
N ALA A 591 18.06 21.43 14.79
CA ALA A 591 17.58 20.05 14.67
C ALA A 591 18.59 19.11 13.96
N THR A 592 19.50 19.68 13.17
CA THR A 592 20.52 18.94 12.40
C THR A 592 21.93 19.09 12.96
N LYS A 593 22.08 19.57 14.20
CA LYS A 593 23.40 19.67 14.85
C LYS A 593 24.09 18.30 14.91
N PRO A 594 25.40 18.24 14.60
CA PRO A 594 26.16 17.00 14.69
C PRO A 594 26.14 16.41 16.11
N LEU A 595 25.92 15.12 16.19
CA LEU A 595 26.13 14.35 17.42
C LEU A 595 27.63 14.32 17.77
N LYS A 596 27.92 14.36 19.07
CA LYS A 596 29.29 14.29 19.61
C LYS A 596 29.73 12.86 19.83
#